data_051217adfd0c10f2d264685cd9577245
#
_entry.id   051217adfd0c10f2d264685cd9577245
#
_cell.length_a   1.000
_cell.length_b   1.000
_cell.length_c   1.000
_cell.angle_alpha   90.00
_cell.angle_beta   90.00
_cell.angle_gamma   90.00
#
_symmetry.space_group_name_H-M   'P 1'
#
loop_
_entity.id
_entity.type
_entity.pdbx_description
1 polymer ?
#
loop_
_entity_poly.entity_id
_entity_poly.type
_entity_poly.pdbx_seq_one_letter_code
_entity_poly.pdbx_strand_id
1 'polypeptide(L)'
;MTHVTTAADIVPISFGTGGWRAVIADGFTRFNVERVAQALADRIHAEGVADRPVVIGYDQRFLSPEFTWWAAEVLAGNGIRAHVIDRAAPTPMIMWTVRDLGCAYGVAVTASHNPAAYNGLKIFTAGGRDAEVEVTTPLQEHANTLHAPDVRRLERRTALAQGAITTQTSMNWYIDAILDAVDLEAIRHAHLKIVLDPMFGVSRTCLQTILMTARCDVDTIHERRDTLFGGRLPSPSSATTFALAKEVLERGAALGIATDGDADRLGVIDDTGAFLHPNQILVLLYDYLLEDRGWHGPVVRNVATTHLLDRVAAEHGE
;
A
#
# COMPACT_ATOMS: atom_id res chain seq x y z
N MET A 1 -21.61 -33.19 -5.36
CA MET A 1 -20.35 -33.66 -5.99
C MET A 1 -19.24 -32.76 -5.51
N THR A 2 -18.47 -33.19 -4.54
CA THR A 2 -17.27 -32.49 -4.07
C THR A 2 -16.16 -32.72 -5.10
N HIS A 3 -15.85 -31.69 -5.92
CA HIS A 3 -14.63 -31.72 -6.72
C HIS A 3 -13.44 -31.78 -5.74
N VAL A 4 -12.80 -32.92 -5.68
CA VAL A 4 -11.49 -33.03 -5.03
C VAL A 4 -10.50 -32.36 -5.98
N THR A 5 -10.01 -31.18 -5.62
CA THR A 5 -8.96 -30.48 -6.36
C THR A 5 -7.72 -31.39 -6.37
N THR A 6 -7.31 -31.87 -7.53
CA THR A 6 -6.09 -32.67 -7.68
C THR A 6 -4.86 -31.74 -7.60
N ALA A 7 -3.70 -32.28 -7.26
CA ALA A 7 -2.45 -31.52 -7.18
C ALA A 7 -2.08 -30.78 -8.49
N ALA A 8 -2.66 -31.20 -9.62
CA ALA A 8 -2.46 -30.57 -10.94
C ALA A 8 -3.24 -29.26 -11.13
N ASP A 9 -4.23 -28.95 -10.26
CA ASP A 9 -5.12 -27.78 -10.40
C ASP A 9 -4.70 -26.59 -9.52
N ILE A 10 -3.57 -26.69 -8.81
CA ILE A 10 -3.11 -25.65 -7.90
C ILE A 10 -2.19 -24.70 -8.67
N VAL A 11 -2.66 -23.46 -8.92
CA VAL A 11 -1.82 -22.39 -9.49
C VAL A 11 -0.69 -22.05 -8.51
N PRO A 12 0.58 -22.10 -8.96
CA PRO A 12 1.71 -21.81 -8.09
C PRO A 12 1.69 -20.35 -7.58
N ILE A 13 2.03 -20.16 -6.31
CA ILE A 13 2.26 -18.86 -5.71
C ILE A 13 3.68 -18.43 -6.08
N SER A 14 3.83 -17.21 -6.66
CA SER A 14 5.13 -16.64 -7.01
C SER A 14 5.17 -15.17 -6.64
N PHE A 15 6.08 -14.80 -5.73
CA PHE A 15 6.31 -13.42 -5.33
C PHE A 15 7.21 -12.71 -6.35
N GLY A 16 6.77 -11.54 -6.82
CA GLY A 16 7.60 -10.57 -7.54
C GLY A 16 8.09 -9.47 -6.61
N THR A 17 8.77 -8.46 -7.16
CA THR A 17 9.30 -7.30 -6.42
C THR A 17 8.25 -6.46 -5.67
N GLY A 18 7.00 -6.60 -5.98
CA GLY A 18 5.90 -5.85 -5.34
C GLY A 18 4.88 -6.76 -4.66
N GLY A 19 5.28 -7.95 -4.22
CA GLY A 19 4.40 -8.95 -3.61
C GLY A 19 3.93 -10.04 -4.60
N TRP A 20 3.11 -10.94 -4.13
CA TRP A 20 2.41 -11.93 -4.97
C TRP A 20 1.14 -11.30 -5.55
N ARG A 21 0.94 -11.46 -6.85
CA ARG A 21 -0.26 -10.97 -7.55
C ARG A 21 -0.77 -12.02 -8.51
N ALA A 22 -2.09 -12.22 -8.55
CA ALA A 22 -2.73 -13.15 -9.47
C ALA A 22 -4.15 -12.70 -9.82
N VAL A 23 -4.73 -13.32 -10.84
CA VAL A 23 -6.12 -13.06 -11.26
C VAL A 23 -7.06 -13.61 -10.19
N ILE A 24 -8.05 -12.81 -9.79
CA ILE A 24 -9.08 -13.20 -8.81
C ILE A 24 -9.86 -14.40 -9.35
N ALA A 25 -10.09 -15.38 -8.48
CA ALA A 25 -10.75 -16.67 -8.75
C ALA A 25 -9.98 -17.63 -9.65
N ASP A 26 -8.84 -17.24 -10.20
CA ASP A 26 -7.92 -18.14 -10.90
C ASP A 26 -6.71 -18.49 -10.02
N GLY A 27 -5.70 -17.61 -9.93
CA GLY A 27 -4.57 -17.78 -9.02
C GLY A 27 -4.81 -17.17 -7.65
N PHE A 28 -5.45 -15.99 -7.59
CA PHE A 28 -5.78 -15.33 -6.33
C PHE A 28 -7.11 -15.85 -5.78
N THR A 29 -7.01 -16.97 -5.08
CA THR A 29 -8.14 -17.68 -4.48
C THR A 29 -8.06 -17.63 -2.95
N ARG A 30 -9.18 -17.88 -2.27
CA ARG A 30 -9.22 -18.06 -0.82
C ARG A 30 -8.15 -19.05 -0.34
N PHE A 31 -8.10 -20.20 -0.96
CA PHE A 31 -7.17 -21.26 -0.57
C PHE A 31 -5.71 -20.83 -0.70
N ASN A 32 -5.33 -20.16 -1.79
CA ASN A 32 -3.97 -19.69 -1.97
C ASN A 32 -3.58 -18.56 -0.98
N VAL A 33 -4.50 -17.65 -0.66
CA VAL A 33 -4.30 -16.65 0.39
C VAL A 33 -4.11 -17.30 1.75
N GLU A 34 -4.90 -18.31 2.08
CA GLU A 34 -4.78 -19.07 3.33
C GLU A 34 -3.46 -19.84 3.42
N ARG A 35 -2.95 -20.39 2.29
CA ARG A 35 -1.62 -21.03 2.23
C ARG A 35 -0.50 -20.05 2.51
N VAL A 36 -0.55 -18.85 1.92
CA VAL A 36 0.45 -17.79 2.19
C VAL A 36 0.38 -17.37 3.66
N ALA A 37 -0.83 -17.20 4.21
CA ALA A 37 -1.00 -16.85 5.62
C ALA A 37 -0.50 -17.95 6.57
N GLN A 38 -0.68 -19.23 6.22
CA GLN A 38 -0.15 -20.37 6.98
C GLN A 38 1.38 -20.42 6.91
N ALA A 39 1.95 -20.26 5.72
CA ALA A 39 3.41 -20.21 5.57
C ALA A 39 4.03 -19.04 6.35
N LEU A 40 3.35 -17.88 6.38
CA LEU A 40 3.78 -16.75 7.21
C LEU A 40 3.68 -17.08 8.70
N ALA A 41 2.63 -17.76 9.14
CA ALA A 41 2.47 -18.19 10.54
C ALA A 41 3.58 -19.16 10.96
N ASP A 42 3.88 -20.14 10.11
CA ASP A 42 4.94 -21.12 10.36
C ASP A 42 6.32 -20.44 10.46
N ARG A 43 6.58 -19.47 9.58
CA ARG A 43 7.78 -18.64 9.63
C ARG A 43 7.88 -17.82 10.93
N ILE A 44 6.81 -17.16 11.34
CA ILE A 44 6.73 -16.38 12.61
C ILE A 44 7.07 -17.26 13.81
N HIS A 45 6.57 -18.50 13.83
CA HIS A 45 6.92 -19.46 14.87
C HIS A 45 8.38 -19.89 14.80
N ALA A 46 8.90 -20.17 13.61
CA ALA A 46 10.30 -20.53 13.43
C ALA A 46 11.28 -19.43 13.85
N GLU A 47 10.90 -18.16 13.66
CA GLU A 47 11.66 -16.98 14.10
C GLU A 47 11.49 -16.67 15.61
N GLY A 48 10.56 -17.33 16.30
CA GLY A 48 10.31 -17.12 17.73
C GLY A 48 9.65 -15.78 18.05
N VAL A 49 8.91 -15.17 17.12
CA VAL A 49 8.29 -13.83 17.28
C VAL A 49 6.75 -13.89 17.30
N ALA A 50 6.17 -15.04 17.63
CA ALA A 50 4.72 -15.25 17.65
C ALA A 50 3.97 -14.47 18.75
N ASP A 51 4.66 -13.92 19.71
CA ASP A 51 4.14 -13.02 20.76
C ASP A 51 3.86 -11.62 20.22
N ARG A 52 4.47 -11.24 19.09
CA ARG A 52 4.25 -9.96 18.40
C ARG A 52 3.11 -10.10 17.40
N PRO A 53 2.20 -9.10 17.30
CA PRO A 53 1.06 -9.17 16.38
C PRO A 53 1.49 -9.01 14.92
N VAL A 54 0.55 -9.34 14.01
CA VAL A 54 0.62 -9.04 12.57
C VAL A 54 -0.46 -8.03 12.23
N VAL A 55 -0.12 -6.95 11.52
CA VAL A 55 -1.09 -5.99 10.97
C VAL A 55 -1.52 -6.46 9.59
N ILE A 56 -2.83 -6.42 9.32
CA ILE A 56 -3.38 -6.72 7.98
C ILE A 56 -4.27 -5.56 7.54
N GLY A 57 -4.00 -5.00 6.36
CA GLY A 57 -4.81 -3.98 5.72
C GLY A 57 -5.14 -4.35 4.27
N TYR A 58 -5.95 -3.53 3.61
CA TYR A 58 -6.44 -3.82 2.26
C TYR A 58 -6.79 -2.56 1.47
N ASP A 59 -6.81 -2.68 0.14
CA ASP A 59 -7.23 -1.64 -0.80
C ASP A 59 -8.71 -1.76 -1.20
N GLN A 60 -9.14 -0.97 -2.22
CA GLN A 60 -10.53 -0.93 -2.70
C GLN A 60 -10.92 -2.08 -3.65
N ARG A 61 -10.01 -3.01 -3.96
CA ARG A 61 -10.26 -4.08 -4.92
C ARG A 61 -11.38 -5.02 -4.48
N PHE A 62 -11.94 -5.72 -5.46
CA PHE A 62 -12.97 -6.74 -5.24
C PHE A 62 -12.46 -7.82 -4.28
N LEU A 63 -13.25 -8.16 -3.28
CA LEU A 63 -12.97 -9.15 -2.22
C LEU A 63 -11.73 -8.86 -1.35
N SER A 64 -11.08 -7.67 -1.43
CA SER A 64 -9.96 -7.35 -0.55
C SER A 64 -10.30 -7.47 0.94
N PRO A 65 -11.48 -7.00 1.43
CA PRO A 65 -11.88 -7.23 2.82
C PRO A 65 -11.98 -8.72 3.18
N GLU A 66 -12.59 -9.53 2.31
CA GLU A 66 -12.78 -10.96 2.55
C GLU A 66 -11.44 -11.70 2.62
N PHE A 67 -10.54 -11.44 1.70
CA PHE A 67 -9.18 -12.01 1.71
C PHE A 67 -8.40 -11.63 2.96
N THR A 68 -8.56 -10.39 3.42
CA THR A 68 -7.98 -9.90 4.69
C THR A 68 -8.46 -10.72 5.88
N TRP A 69 -9.76 -10.94 5.97
CA TRP A 69 -10.34 -11.73 7.07
C TRP A 69 -9.90 -13.20 7.01
N TRP A 70 -9.84 -13.82 5.83
CA TRP A 70 -9.37 -15.19 5.71
C TRP A 70 -7.90 -15.35 6.11
N ALA A 71 -7.04 -14.40 5.76
CA ALA A 71 -5.65 -14.40 6.24
C ALA A 71 -5.57 -14.23 7.77
N ALA A 72 -6.38 -13.32 8.35
CA ALA A 72 -6.42 -13.10 9.78
C ALA A 72 -6.91 -14.35 10.55
N GLU A 73 -7.94 -15.07 10.02
CA GLU A 73 -8.42 -16.32 10.59
C GLU A 73 -7.35 -17.40 10.65
N VAL A 74 -6.45 -17.46 9.66
CA VAL A 74 -5.33 -18.40 9.64
C VAL A 74 -4.28 -18.01 10.68
N LEU A 75 -3.88 -16.74 10.76
CA LEU A 75 -2.95 -16.28 11.78
C LEU A 75 -3.47 -16.59 13.18
N ALA A 76 -4.75 -16.25 13.44
CA ALA A 76 -5.40 -16.54 14.72
C ALA A 76 -5.48 -18.05 15.02
N GLY A 77 -5.71 -18.90 14.01
CA GLY A 77 -5.72 -20.35 14.13
C GLY A 77 -4.35 -20.95 14.49
N ASN A 78 -3.29 -20.20 14.25
CA ASN A 78 -1.93 -20.51 14.63
C ASN A 78 -1.46 -19.79 15.91
N GLY A 79 -2.38 -19.18 16.67
CA GLY A 79 -2.08 -18.51 17.93
C GLY A 79 -1.37 -17.16 17.78
N ILE A 80 -1.34 -16.59 16.58
CA ILE A 80 -0.74 -15.28 16.28
C ILE A 80 -1.84 -14.22 16.29
N ARG A 81 -1.65 -13.15 17.08
CA ARG A 81 -2.60 -12.04 17.13
C ARG A 81 -2.58 -11.27 15.81
N ALA A 82 -3.77 -11.00 15.24
CA ALA A 82 -3.92 -10.21 14.03
C ALA A 82 -4.65 -8.89 14.33
N HIS A 83 -4.08 -7.78 13.87
CA HIS A 83 -4.68 -6.45 13.89
C HIS A 83 -5.18 -6.12 12.48
N VAL A 84 -6.49 -6.20 12.27
CA VAL A 84 -7.11 -5.89 10.97
C VAL A 84 -7.46 -4.40 10.94
N ILE A 85 -6.93 -3.67 9.96
CA ILE A 85 -7.28 -2.26 9.77
C ILE A 85 -8.76 -2.15 9.39
N ASP A 86 -9.48 -1.23 10.06
CA ASP A 86 -10.95 -1.13 10.08
C ASP A 86 -11.57 -0.75 8.72
N ARG A 87 -10.77 -0.28 7.77
CA ARG A 87 -11.18 0.20 6.46
C ARG A 87 -10.11 0.00 5.40
N ALA A 88 -10.46 0.20 4.14
CA ALA A 88 -9.47 0.28 3.06
C ALA A 88 -8.47 1.41 3.35
N ALA A 89 -7.19 1.12 3.23
CA ALA A 89 -6.11 1.96 3.70
C ALA A 89 -4.94 2.03 2.71
N PRO A 90 -4.23 3.17 2.64
CA PRO A 90 -2.99 3.27 1.89
C PRO A 90 -1.96 2.24 2.36
N THR A 91 -1.25 1.63 1.41
CA THR A 91 -0.12 0.73 1.72
C THR A 91 0.90 1.40 2.67
N PRO A 92 1.30 2.67 2.49
CA PRO A 92 2.17 3.36 3.44
C PRO A 92 1.60 3.46 4.86
N MET A 93 0.28 3.59 5.02
CA MET A 93 -0.35 3.57 6.34
C MET A 93 -0.25 2.20 7.01
N ILE A 94 -0.41 1.11 6.25
CA ILE A 94 -0.24 -0.26 6.76
C ILE A 94 1.21 -0.46 7.25
N MET A 95 2.19 -0.06 6.43
CA MET A 95 3.62 -0.11 6.76
C MET A 95 3.95 0.72 8.01
N TRP A 96 3.41 1.94 8.08
CA TRP A 96 3.56 2.81 9.26
C TRP A 96 2.97 2.15 10.52
N THR A 97 1.78 1.53 10.41
CA THR A 97 1.14 0.83 11.55
C THR A 97 1.97 -0.36 12.03
N VAL A 98 2.62 -1.11 11.12
CA VAL A 98 3.56 -2.19 11.49
C VAL A 98 4.68 -1.66 12.37
N ARG A 99 5.27 -0.53 11.99
CA ARG A 99 6.35 0.13 12.73
C ARG A 99 5.86 0.68 14.07
N ASP A 100 4.75 1.41 14.04
CA ASP A 100 4.20 2.13 15.20
C ASP A 100 3.78 1.17 16.33
N LEU A 101 3.14 0.06 15.98
CA LEU A 101 2.73 -0.98 16.94
C LEU A 101 3.80 -2.01 17.25
N GLY A 102 4.99 -1.89 16.68
CA GLY A 102 6.09 -2.86 16.90
C GLY A 102 5.75 -4.28 16.42
N CYS A 103 4.93 -4.42 15.38
CA CYS A 103 4.49 -5.71 14.86
C CYS A 103 5.67 -6.53 14.28
N ALA A 104 5.57 -7.86 14.30
CA ALA A 104 6.55 -8.73 13.68
C ALA A 104 6.50 -8.63 12.16
N TYR A 105 5.29 -8.64 11.63
CA TYR A 105 5.00 -8.60 10.19
C TYR A 105 3.77 -7.74 9.91
N GLY A 106 3.63 -7.36 8.65
CA GLY A 106 2.42 -6.76 8.10
C GLY A 106 2.04 -7.41 6.78
N VAL A 107 0.76 -7.31 6.43
CA VAL A 107 0.22 -7.81 5.16
C VAL A 107 -0.69 -6.74 4.56
N ALA A 108 -0.49 -6.41 3.29
CA ALA A 108 -1.46 -5.62 2.52
C ALA A 108 -2.11 -6.49 1.45
N VAL A 109 -3.43 -6.55 1.46
CA VAL A 109 -4.22 -7.19 0.40
C VAL A 109 -4.45 -6.17 -0.70
N THR A 110 -3.60 -6.20 -1.71
CA THR A 110 -3.57 -5.25 -2.83
C THR A 110 -2.83 -5.82 -4.03
N ALA A 111 -3.17 -5.35 -5.22
CA ALA A 111 -2.36 -5.51 -6.42
C ALA A 111 -1.88 -4.15 -6.96
N SER A 112 -1.85 -3.08 -6.12
CA SER A 112 -1.36 -1.75 -6.44
C SER A 112 -2.00 -1.20 -7.73
N HIS A 113 -1.22 -1.00 -8.78
CA HIS A 113 -1.64 -0.45 -10.07
C HIS A 113 -2.09 -1.50 -11.11
N ASN A 114 -2.15 -2.78 -10.77
CA ASN A 114 -2.58 -3.84 -11.71
C ASN A 114 -4.05 -3.64 -12.12
N PRO A 115 -4.48 -4.23 -13.26
CA PRO A 115 -5.90 -4.25 -13.65
C PRO A 115 -6.83 -4.74 -12.55
N ALA A 116 -8.10 -4.34 -12.62
CA ALA A 116 -9.13 -4.69 -11.62
C ALA A 116 -9.34 -6.19 -11.42
N ALA A 117 -9.03 -7.00 -12.44
CA ALA A 117 -9.13 -8.46 -12.36
C ALA A 117 -8.10 -9.12 -11.41
N TYR A 118 -7.06 -8.37 -11.00
CA TYR A 118 -6.01 -8.86 -10.12
C TYR A 118 -6.27 -8.46 -8.67
N ASN A 119 -5.78 -9.32 -7.75
CA ASN A 119 -5.51 -8.93 -6.37
C ASN A 119 -4.16 -9.53 -5.96
N GLY A 120 -3.69 -9.24 -4.74
CA GLY A 120 -2.36 -9.67 -4.32
C GLY A 120 -2.15 -9.56 -2.81
N LEU A 121 -0.99 -10.03 -2.38
CA LEU A 121 -0.48 -9.88 -1.02
C LEU A 121 0.93 -9.27 -1.07
N LYS A 122 1.11 -8.15 -0.39
CA LYS A 122 2.42 -7.61 -0.03
C LYS A 122 2.72 -8.02 1.41
N ILE A 123 3.94 -8.43 1.68
CA ILE A 123 4.42 -8.77 3.03
C ILE A 123 5.39 -7.68 3.47
N PHE A 124 5.21 -7.23 4.71
CA PHE A 124 6.11 -6.28 5.37
C PHE A 124 6.76 -6.94 6.57
N THR A 125 8.02 -6.60 6.81
CA THR A 125 8.78 -7.04 7.97
C THR A 125 8.75 -6.01 9.08
N ALA A 126 9.32 -6.34 10.23
CA ALA A 126 9.44 -5.45 11.37
C ALA A 126 10.01 -4.06 10.96
N GLY A 127 9.41 -3.00 11.52
CA GLY A 127 9.74 -1.63 11.13
C GLY A 127 8.99 -1.11 9.89
N GLY A 128 8.06 -1.90 9.33
CA GLY A 128 7.22 -1.50 8.20
C GLY A 128 7.98 -1.43 6.88
N ARG A 129 8.90 -2.35 6.64
CA ARG A 129 9.71 -2.45 5.41
C ARG A 129 9.12 -3.51 4.49
N ASP A 130 9.24 -3.33 3.17
CA ASP A 130 8.93 -4.41 2.23
C ASP A 130 9.78 -5.64 2.55
N ALA A 131 9.16 -6.83 2.45
CA ALA A 131 9.88 -8.08 2.65
C ALA A 131 10.81 -8.34 1.46
N GLU A 132 12.09 -8.52 1.76
CA GLU A 132 13.13 -8.83 0.79
C GLU A 132 12.99 -10.26 0.24
N VAL A 133 13.76 -10.59 -0.80
CA VAL A 133 13.73 -11.89 -1.49
C VAL A 133 14.04 -13.04 -0.53
N GLU A 134 14.92 -12.80 0.45
CA GLU A 134 15.30 -13.74 1.52
C GLU A 134 14.13 -14.12 2.44
N VAL A 135 13.10 -13.28 2.48
CA VAL A 135 11.85 -13.55 3.20
C VAL A 135 10.81 -14.16 2.26
N THR A 136 10.61 -13.59 1.08
CA THR A 136 9.52 -13.96 0.17
C THR A 136 9.76 -15.26 -0.56
N THR A 137 11.02 -15.60 -0.91
CA THR A 137 11.33 -16.86 -1.60
C THR A 137 11.05 -18.10 -0.73
N PRO A 138 11.58 -18.23 0.51
CA PRO A 138 11.23 -19.35 1.36
C PRO A 138 9.74 -19.40 1.70
N LEU A 139 9.09 -18.23 1.84
CA LEU A 139 7.66 -18.14 2.11
C LEU A 139 6.83 -18.74 0.95
N GLN A 140 7.13 -18.39 -0.30
CA GLN A 140 6.43 -18.95 -1.46
C GLN A 140 6.71 -20.44 -1.65
N GLU A 141 7.94 -20.88 -1.46
CA GLU A 141 8.32 -22.28 -1.55
C GLU A 141 7.53 -23.12 -0.56
N HIS A 142 7.51 -22.69 0.71
CA HIS A 142 6.72 -23.35 1.75
C HIS A 142 5.21 -23.30 1.45
N ALA A 143 4.66 -22.15 1.09
CA ALA A 143 3.25 -22.02 0.72
C ALA A 143 2.86 -23.00 -0.43
N ASN A 144 3.76 -23.24 -1.36
CA ASN A 144 3.52 -24.16 -2.48
C ASN A 144 3.55 -25.66 -2.08
N THR A 145 4.04 -26.00 -0.89
CA THR A 145 3.97 -27.39 -0.35
C THR A 145 2.69 -27.65 0.45
N LEU A 146 2.00 -26.60 0.90
CA LEU A 146 0.85 -26.73 1.80
C LEU A 146 -0.41 -27.21 1.07
N HIS A 147 -1.18 -28.06 1.73
CA HIS A 147 -2.48 -28.57 1.30
C HIS A 147 -3.59 -28.11 2.28
N ALA A 148 -4.85 -28.33 1.92
CA ALA A 148 -5.97 -27.88 2.74
C ALA A 148 -5.97 -28.37 4.20
N PRO A 149 -5.54 -29.61 4.53
CA PRO A 149 -5.44 -30.07 5.92
C PRO A 149 -4.36 -29.37 6.75
N ASP A 150 -3.35 -28.76 6.08
CA ASP A 150 -2.22 -28.11 6.77
C ASP A 150 -2.60 -26.71 7.25
N VAL A 151 -3.68 -26.13 6.71
CA VAL A 151 -4.13 -24.78 7.04
C VAL A 151 -5.00 -24.75 8.29
N ARG A 152 -4.50 -24.14 9.36
CA ARG A 152 -5.21 -23.98 10.63
C ARG A 152 -5.98 -22.67 10.64
N ARG A 153 -7.25 -22.72 10.98
CA ARG A 153 -8.12 -21.53 11.03
C ARG A 153 -8.85 -21.45 12.34
N LEU A 154 -8.98 -20.22 12.86
CA LEU A 154 -9.93 -19.88 13.91
C LEU A 154 -11.04 -19.04 13.30
N GLU A 155 -12.28 -19.51 13.40
CA GLU A 155 -13.43 -18.84 12.83
C GLU A 155 -13.53 -17.37 13.35
N ARG A 156 -13.78 -16.42 12.44
CA ARG A 156 -13.76 -14.97 12.68
C ARG A 156 -14.48 -14.54 13.95
N ARG A 157 -15.70 -15.02 14.17
CA ARG A 157 -16.51 -14.65 15.33
C ARG A 157 -15.86 -15.10 16.64
N THR A 158 -15.32 -16.30 16.64
CA THR A 158 -14.60 -16.87 17.77
C THR A 158 -13.29 -16.12 18.01
N ALA A 159 -12.53 -15.84 16.96
CA ALA A 159 -11.26 -15.11 17.04
C ALA A 159 -11.45 -13.68 17.59
N LEU A 160 -12.49 -12.97 17.16
CA LEU A 160 -12.84 -11.66 17.70
C LEU A 160 -13.27 -11.74 19.17
N ALA A 161 -14.08 -12.72 19.54
CA ALA A 161 -14.53 -12.91 20.94
C ALA A 161 -13.37 -13.25 21.88
N GLN A 162 -12.34 -13.92 21.39
CA GLN A 162 -11.15 -14.29 22.17
C GLN A 162 -10.06 -13.19 22.14
N GLY A 163 -10.22 -12.12 21.34
CA GLY A 163 -9.19 -11.11 21.15
C GLY A 163 -7.97 -11.58 20.32
N ALA A 164 -8.07 -12.74 19.67
CA ALA A 164 -7.04 -13.22 18.74
C ALA A 164 -7.00 -12.39 17.45
N ILE A 165 -8.13 -11.83 17.04
CA ILE A 165 -8.23 -10.80 16.01
C ILE A 165 -8.81 -9.54 16.66
N THR A 166 -8.23 -8.39 16.36
CA THR A 166 -8.75 -7.07 16.76
C THR A 166 -8.85 -6.15 15.56
N THR A 167 -9.75 -5.17 15.64
CA THR A 167 -9.85 -4.12 14.64
C THR A 167 -8.97 -2.94 15.05
N GLN A 168 -8.15 -2.45 14.12
CA GLN A 168 -7.19 -1.37 14.34
C GLN A 168 -7.61 -0.10 13.61
N THR A 169 -7.77 1.01 14.34
CA THR A 169 -8.09 2.34 13.82
C THR A 169 -6.85 3.21 13.77
N SER A 170 -6.04 3.12 12.72
CA SER A 170 -4.77 3.85 12.61
C SER A 170 -4.85 5.15 11.79
N MET A 171 -5.97 5.42 11.10
CA MET A 171 -6.08 6.49 10.12
C MET A 171 -5.72 7.87 10.69
N ASN A 172 -6.27 8.25 11.84
CA ASN A 172 -6.03 9.57 12.41
C ASN A 172 -4.58 9.73 12.87
N TRP A 173 -4.02 8.73 13.54
CA TRP A 173 -2.61 8.75 13.99
C TRP A 173 -1.64 8.82 12.81
N TYR A 174 -1.96 8.12 11.71
CA TYR A 174 -1.16 8.21 10.49
C TYR A 174 -1.24 9.61 9.86
N ILE A 175 -2.43 10.23 9.81
CA ILE A 175 -2.61 11.61 9.34
C ILE A 175 -1.80 12.57 10.19
N ASP A 176 -1.89 12.47 11.53
CA ASP A 176 -1.14 13.31 12.46
C ASP A 176 0.36 13.16 12.23
N ALA A 177 0.86 11.92 12.09
CA ALA A 177 2.27 11.65 11.82
C ALA A 177 2.77 12.27 10.50
N ILE A 178 1.92 12.34 9.46
CA ILE A 178 2.27 13.03 8.21
C ILE A 178 2.28 14.56 8.41
N LEU A 179 1.28 15.10 9.10
CA LEU A 179 1.20 16.53 9.36
C LEU A 179 2.42 17.03 10.17
N ASP A 180 2.91 16.21 11.11
CA ASP A 180 4.12 16.50 11.89
C ASP A 180 5.41 16.43 11.05
N ALA A 181 5.41 15.65 9.96
CA ALA A 181 6.59 15.44 9.13
C ALA A 181 6.79 16.55 8.06
N VAL A 182 5.73 17.28 7.70
CA VAL A 182 5.75 18.31 6.64
C VAL A 182 5.84 19.73 7.23
N ASP A 183 6.23 20.69 6.42
CA ASP A 183 6.12 22.12 6.77
C ASP A 183 4.68 22.61 6.53
N LEU A 184 3.84 22.38 7.52
CA LEU A 184 2.42 22.71 7.46
C LEU A 184 2.16 24.22 7.32
N GLU A 185 3.01 25.05 7.91
CA GLU A 185 2.86 26.51 7.84
C GLU A 185 3.21 27.04 6.44
N ALA A 186 4.26 26.55 5.81
CA ALA A 186 4.58 26.90 4.43
C ALA A 186 3.43 26.54 3.47
N ILE A 187 2.85 25.35 3.64
CA ILE A 187 1.69 24.91 2.82
C ILE A 187 0.48 25.81 3.06
N ARG A 188 0.18 26.18 4.31
CA ARG A 188 -0.93 27.06 4.67
C ARG A 188 -0.80 28.46 4.06
N HIS A 189 0.41 29.03 4.08
CA HIS A 189 0.66 30.36 3.51
C HIS A 189 0.59 30.37 1.98
N ALA A 190 0.80 29.24 1.33
CA ALA A 190 0.73 29.15 -0.12
C ALA A 190 -0.70 29.19 -0.69
N HIS A 191 -1.74 29.00 0.14
CA HIS A 191 -3.15 29.03 -0.25
C HIS A 191 -3.46 28.22 -1.52
N LEU A 192 -2.95 26.99 -1.60
CA LEU A 192 -3.01 26.17 -2.80
C LEU A 192 -4.45 25.69 -3.09
N LYS A 193 -4.86 25.84 -4.35
CA LYS A 193 -6.01 25.14 -4.89
C LYS A 193 -5.52 23.88 -5.60
N ILE A 194 -6.06 22.72 -5.21
CA ILE A 194 -5.57 21.39 -5.64
C ILE A 194 -6.72 20.58 -6.18
N VAL A 195 -6.49 19.85 -7.28
CA VAL A 195 -7.37 18.77 -7.72
C VAL A 195 -6.75 17.45 -7.32
N LEU A 196 -7.47 16.64 -6.52
CA LEU A 196 -7.06 15.32 -6.09
C LEU A 196 -7.75 14.24 -6.92
N ASP A 197 -6.99 13.29 -7.47
CA ASP A 197 -7.49 12.09 -8.15
C ASP A 197 -6.96 10.83 -7.45
N PRO A 198 -7.73 10.21 -6.55
CA PRO A 198 -7.36 8.92 -5.95
C PRO A 198 -7.46 7.77 -6.94
N MET A 199 -7.85 7.98 -8.19
CA MET A 199 -8.07 6.96 -9.22
C MET A 199 -8.94 5.78 -8.72
N PHE A 200 -10.03 6.11 -7.98
CA PHE A 200 -10.91 5.16 -7.28
C PHE A 200 -10.22 4.32 -6.18
N GLY A 201 -8.98 4.68 -5.82
CA GLY A 201 -8.17 4.01 -4.79
C GLY A 201 -8.40 4.53 -3.37
N VAL A 202 -7.44 4.31 -2.50
CA VAL A 202 -7.57 4.47 -1.05
C VAL A 202 -7.13 5.84 -0.51
N SER A 203 -6.47 6.69 -1.30
CA SER A 203 -5.89 7.96 -0.81
C SER A 203 -6.92 9.02 -0.47
N ARG A 204 -8.15 8.92 -0.97
CA ARG A 204 -9.19 9.94 -0.77
C ARG A 204 -9.24 10.45 0.67
N THR A 205 -9.57 9.58 1.62
CA THR A 205 -9.83 10.00 3.00
C THR A 205 -8.57 10.59 3.65
N CYS A 206 -7.45 9.91 3.52
CA CYS A 206 -6.19 10.30 4.14
C CYS A 206 -5.65 11.60 3.52
N LEU A 207 -5.38 11.61 2.23
CA LEU A 207 -4.72 12.73 1.56
C LEU A 207 -5.61 13.97 1.50
N GLN A 208 -6.92 13.82 1.24
CA GLN A 208 -7.86 14.94 1.27
C GLN A 208 -7.89 15.58 2.67
N THR A 209 -7.93 14.78 3.74
CA THR A 209 -7.93 15.31 5.12
C THR A 209 -6.64 16.06 5.43
N ILE A 210 -5.48 15.54 5.01
CA ILE A 210 -4.18 16.19 5.19
C ILE A 210 -4.17 17.55 4.48
N LEU A 211 -4.54 17.58 3.20
CA LEU A 211 -4.55 18.82 2.40
C LEU A 211 -5.52 19.88 2.95
N MET A 212 -6.73 19.46 3.35
CA MET A 212 -7.70 20.37 3.97
C MET A 212 -7.23 20.88 5.33
N THR A 213 -6.55 20.06 6.14
CA THR A 213 -5.93 20.48 7.41
C THR A 213 -4.81 21.49 7.15
N ALA A 214 -4.10 21.32 6.04
CA ALA A 214 -3.10 22.28 5.54
C ALA A 214 -3.71 23.55 4.90
N ARG A 215 -5.05 23.74 4.98
CA ARG A 215 -5.77 24.90 4.42
C ARG A 215 -5.73 25.01 2.90
N CYS A 216 -5.49 23.88 2.20
CA CYS A 216 -5.66 23.84 0.74
C CYS A 216 -7.15 23.82 0.39
N ASP A 217 -7.50 24.46 -0.74
CA ASP A 217 -8.80 24.32 -1.39
C ASP A 217 -8.75 23.06 -2.28
N VAL A 218 -9.52 22.01 -1.93
CA VAL A 218 -9.37 20.69 -2.52
C VAL A 218 -10.65 20.25 -3.23
N ASP A 219 -10.59 20.13 -4.53
CA ASP A 219 -11.57 19.44 -5.35
C ASP A 219 -11.11 17.99 -5.57
N THR A 220 -12.02 17.02 -5.49
CA THR A 220 -11.67 15.60 -5.69
C THR A 220 -12.49 14.99 -6.84
N ILE A 221 -11.82 14.28 -7.74
CA ILE A 221 -12.43 13.51 -8.82
C ILE A 221 -12.21 12.01 -8.57
N HIS A 222 -12.98 11.14 -9.25
CA HIS A 222 -12.88 9.67 -9.14
C HIS A 222 -12.83 9.15 -7.68
N GLU A 223 -13.57 9.80 -6.79
CA GLU A 223 -13.50 9.54 -5.33
C GLU A 223 -14.39 8.39 -4.84
N ARG A 224 -15.38 7.97 -5.65
CA ARG A 224 -16.30 6.89 -5.25
C ARG A 224 -15.58 5.55 -5.17
N ARG A 225 -16.07 4.66 -4.33
CA ARG A 225 -15.63 3.26 -4.38
C ARG A 225 -16.08 2.63 -5.70
N ASP A 226 -15.11 2.14 -6.46
CA ASP A 226 -15.34 1.38 -7.69
C ASP A 226 -14.26 0.30 -7.81
N THR A 227 -14.65 -0.95 -7.64
CA THR A 227 -13.74 -2.11 -7.70
C THR A 227 -13.18 -2.35 -9.11
N LEU A 228 -13.76 -1.71 -10.13
CA LEU A 228 -13.28 -1.74 -11.52
C LEU A 228 -12.39 -0.55 -11.88
N PHE A 229 -12.14 0.39 -10.93
CA PHE A 229 -11.34 1.60 -11.14
C PHE A 229 -11.80 2.43 -12.35
N GLY A 230 -13.13 2.53 -12.56
CA GLY A 230 -13.71 3.23 -13.72
C GLY A 230 -13.36 2.59 -15.07
N GLY A 231 -13.00 1.31 -15.09
CA GLY A 231 -12.56 0.59 -16.27
C GLY A 231 -11.14 0.96 -16.74
N ARG A 232 -10.33 1.59 -15.88
CA ARG A 232 -8.96 2.06 -16.18
C ARG A 232 -7.94 1.36 -15.31
N LEU A 233 -6.65 1.53 -15.65
CA LEU A 233 -5.57 1.17 -14.73
C LEU A 233 -5.48 2.23 -13.63
N PRO A 234 -5.49 1.86 -12.35
CA PRO A 234 -5.26 2.79 -11.25
C PRO A 234 -3.75 3.08 -11.11
N SER A 235 -3.17 3.70 -12.13
CA SER A 235 -1.72 3.96 -12.22
C SER A 235 -1.50 5.37 -12.74
N PRO A 236 -0.97 6.31 -11.93
CA PRO A 236 -0.78 7.68 -12.34
C PRO A 236 0.39 7.79 -13.33
N SER A 237 0.06 8.15 -14.57
CA SER A 237 0.99 8.39 -15.66
C SER A 237 0.47 9.49 -16.58
N SER A 238 1.29 10.02 -17.46
CA SER A 238 0.86 11.02 -18.44
C SER A 238 -0.34 10.53 -19.30
N ALA A 239 -0.42 9.22 -19.56
CA ALA A 239 -1.52 8.63 -20.34
C ALA A 239 -2.83 8.47 -19.56
N THR A 240 -2.78 8.35 -18.23
CA THR A 240 -3.95 8.06 -17.38
C THR A 240 -4.49 9.29 -16.65
N THR A 241 -3.69 10.35 -16.51
CA THR A 241 -4.03 11.57 -15.74
C THR A 241 -4.63 12.70 -16.59
N PHE A 242 -5.03 12.46 -17.85
CA PHE A 242 -5.58 13.51 -18.72
C PHE A 242 -6.84 14.18 -18.16
N ALA A 243 -7.70 13.42 -17.45
CA ALA A 243 -8.88 13.99 -16.79
C ALA A 243 -8.48 14.94 -15.65
N LEU A 244 -7.47 14.57 -14.89
CA LEU A 244 -6.89 15.43 -13.84
C LEU A 244 -6.31 16.71 -14.44
N ALA A 245 -5.50 16.60 -15.51
CA ALA A 245 -4.92 17.77 -16.18
C ALA A 245 -6.00 18.73 -16.70
N LYS A 246 -7.09 18.20 -17.27
CA LYS A 246 -8.25 19.00 -17.72
C LYS A 246 -8.89 19.76 -16.54
N GLU A 247 -9.16 19.08 -15.43
CA GLU A 247 -9.77 19.69 -14.24
C GLU A 247 -8.87 20.75 -13.63
N VAL A 248 -7.54 20.55 -13.60
CA VAL A 248 -6.57 21.55 -13.14
C VAL A 248 -6.73 22.85 -13.95
N LEU A 249 -6.74 22.76 -15.27
CA LEU A 249 -6.88 23.91 -16.17
C LEU A 249 -8.25 24.59 -16.03
N GLU A 250 -9.34 23.81 -16.05
CA GLU A 250 -10.71 24.34 -15.99
C GLU A 250 -11.02 25.02 -14.67
N ARG A 251 -10.44 24.53 -13.57
CA ARG A 251 -10.63 25.12 -12.23
C ARG A 251 -9.61 26.19 -11.87
N GLY A 252 -8.56 26.35 -12.68
CA GLY A 252 -7.42 27.22 -12.34
C GLY A 252 -6.74 26.76 -11.06
N ALA A 253 -6.53 25.46 -10.90
CA ALA A 253 -5.85 24.90 -9.76
C ALA A 253 -4.33 25.05 -9.92
N ALA A 254 -3.62 25.23 -8.81
CA ALA A 254 -2.16 25.33 -8.81
C ALA A 254 -1.50 23.95 -9.02
N LEU A 255 -2.20 22.86 -8.68
CA LEU A 255 -1.64 21.53 -8.66
C LEU A 255 -2.73 20.47 -8.84
N GLY A 256 -2.43 19.42 -9.60
CA GLY A 256 -3.17 18.17 -9.64
C GLY A 256 -2.36 17.05 -9.02
N ILE A 257 -2.97 16.25 -8.13
CA ILE A 257 -2.33 15.12 -7.47
C ILE A 257 -3.12 13.85 -7.77
N ALA A 258 -2.46 12.82 -8.30
CA ALA A 258 -3.03 11.50 -8.47
C ALA A 258 -2.24 10.45 -7.68
N THR A 259 -2.93 9.41 -7.18
CA THR A 259 -2.28 8.23 -6.58
C THR A 259 -2.76 6.96 -7.27
N ASP A 260 -1.99 5.88 -7.15
CA ASP A 260 -2.45 4.58 -7.61
C ASP A 260 -3.43 3.91 -6.63
N GLY A 261 -3.85 2.69 -6.94
CA GLY A 261 -4.93 2.01 -6.22
C GLY A 261 -4.70 1.83 -4.72
N ASP A 262 -3.47 1.60 -4.29
CA ASP A 262 -3.06 1.44 -2.89
C ASP A 262 -2.23 2.62 -2.35
N ALA A 263 -2.15 3.71 -3.15
CA ALA A 263 -1.56 4.99 -2.78
C ALA A 263 -0.09 4.94 -2.35
N ASP A 264 0.72 4.06 -2.96
CA ASP A 264 2.17 4.03 -2.79
C ASP A 264 2.92 4.71 -3.96
N ARG A 265 2.18 5.21 -4.98
CA ARG A 265 2.70 5.97 -6.12
C ARG A 265 2.00 7.30 -6.27
N LEU A 266 2.75 8.26 -6.81
CA LEU A 266 2.31 9.64 -7.01
C LEU A 266 2.44 10.04 -8.48
N GLY A 267 1.45 10.75 -8.99
CA GLY A 267 1.48 11.54 -10.23
C GLY A 267 1.11 12.97 -9.95
N VAL A 268 1.81 13.90 -10.55
CA VAL A 268 1.61 15.34 -10.35
C VAL A 268 1.39 16.03 -11.69
N ILE A 269 0.41 16.93 -11.72
CA ILE A 269 0.10 17.85 -12.82
C ILE A 269 0.36 19.26 -12.31
N ASP A 270 1.09 20.09 -13.05
CA ASP A 270 1.29 21.51 -12.74
C ASP A 270 0.11 22.38 -13.17
N ASP A 271 0.17 23.67 -12.90
CA ASP A 271 -0.85 24.68 -13.24
C ASP A 271 -1.03 24.89 -14.75
N THR A 272 -0.07 24.44 -15.57
CA THR A 272 -0.17 24.46 -17.04
C THR A 272 -0.84 23.21 -17.62
N GLY A 273 -1.19 22.22 -16.77
CA GLY A 273 -1.72 20.94 -17.17
C GLY A 273 -0.65 19.92 -17.58
N ALA A 274 0.62 20.22 -17.39
CA ALA A 274 1.72 19.33 -17.72
C ALA A 274 1.95 18.28 -16.63
N PHE A 275 2.18 17.02 -17.07
CA PHE A 275 2.55 15.93 -16.15
C PHE A 275 4.01 16.07 -15.75
N LEU A 276 4.28 16.19 -14.46
CA LEU A 276 5.63 16.20 -13.92
C LEU A 276 6.18 14.77 -13.87
N HIS A 277 7.27 14.55 -14.61
CA HIS A 277 7.90 13.25 -14.61
C HIS A 277 8.46 12.89 -13.21
N PRO A 278 8.35 11.63 -12.72
CA PRO A 278 8.87 11.24 -11.40
C PRO A 278 10.32 11.66 -11.13
N ASN A 279 11.18 11.63 -12.14
CA ASN A 279 12.56 12.11 -12.02
C ASN A 279 12.67 13.61 -11.70
N GLN A 280 11.74 14.44 -12.19
CA GLN A 280 11.70 15.87 -11.85
C GLN A 280 11.28 16.05 -10.39
N ILE A 281 10.25 15.30 -9.96
CA ILE A 281 9.76 15.33 -8.57
C ILE A 281 10.87 14.89 -7.60
N LEU A 282 11.61 13.83 -7.93
CA LEU A 282 12.71 13.36 -7.08
C LEU A 282 13.82 14.40 -6.94
N VAL A 283 14.19 15.08 -8.02
CA VAL A 283 15.22 16.13 -7.99
C VAL A 283 14.75 17.32 -7.16
N LEU A 284 13.53 17.83 -7.41
CA LEU A 284 12.94 18.92 -6.64
C LEU A 284 12.83 18.58 -5.15
N LEU A 285 12.42 17.35 -4.83
CA LEU A 285 12.31 16.92 -3.43
C LEU A 285 13.68 16.84 -2.75
N TYR A 286 14.68 16.31 -3.44
CA TYR A 286 16.03 16.21 -2.86
C TYR A 286 16.65 17.59 -2.63
N ASP A 287 16.55 18.49 -3.60
CA ASP A 287 16.97 19.87 -3.47
C ASP A 287 16.29 20.59 -2.31
N TYR A 288 14.96 20.49 -2.21
CA TYR A 288 14.18 21.02 -1.09
C TYR A 288 14.63 20.45 0.27
N LEU A 289 14.94 19.17 0.37
CA LEU A 289 15.39 18.58 1.63
C LEU A 289 16.75 19.13 2.06
N LEU A 290 17.64 19.40 1.12
CA LEU A 290 18.97 19.94 1.37
C LEU A 290 18.90 21.45 1.68
N GLU A 291 18.29 22.24 0.78
CA GLU A 291 18.25 23.70 0.87
C GLU A 291 17.30 24.23 1.94
N ASP A 292 16.03 23.80 1.90
CA ASP A 292 14.99 24.40 2.74
C ASP A 292 14.88 23.71 4.10
N ARG A 293 15.10 22.38 4.16
CA ARG A 293 15.01 21.60 5.40
C ARG A 293 16.36 21.46 6.09
N GLY A 294 17.46 21.79 5.43
CA GLY A 294 18.81 21.68 5.96
C GLY A 294 19.19 20.24 6.33
N TRP A 295 18.60 19.26 5.65
CA TRP A 295 18.93 17.86 5.87
C TRP A 295 20.23 17.53 5.14
N HIS A 296 21.02 16.63 5.72
CA HIS A 296 22.27 16.15 5.13
C HIS A 296 22.22 14.65 5.00
N GLY A 297 22.82 14.10 3.95
CA GLY A 297 22.91 12.68 3.72
C GLY A 297 22.83 12.28 2.26
N PRO A 298 23.37 11.10 1.92
CA PRO A 298 23.42 10.63 0.54
C PRO A 298 22.04 10.29 -0.01
N VAL A 299 21.82 10.54 -1.30
CA VAL A 299 20.67 10.05 -2.04
C VAL A 299 20.99 8.66 -2.64
N VAL A 300 20.03 7.72 -2.47
CA VAL A 300 20.12 6.39 -3.08
C VAL A 300 19.17 6.33 -4.28
N ARG A 301 19.70 5.99 -5.43
CA ARG A 301 18.92 5.82 -6.67
C ARG A 301 19.24 4.49 -7.37
N ASN A 302 18.33 4.02 -8.20
CA ASN A 302 18.60 2.88 -9.09
C ASN A 302 19.09 3.36 -10.47
N VAL A 303 19.46 2.42 -11.33
CA VAL A 303 20.01 2.72 -12.68
C VAL A 303 19.02 3.41 -13.62
N ALA A 304 17.70 3.29 -13.36
CA ALA A 304 16.66 3.93 -14.17
C ALA A 304 16.32 5.36 -13.71
N THR A 305 16.82 5.77 -12.54
CA THR A 305 16.58 7.11 -11.99
C THR A 305 17.61 8.10 -12.57
N THR A 306 17.19 9.36 -12.71
CA THR A 306 18.03 10.41 -13.33
C THR A 306 19.35 10.64 -12.61
N HIS A 307 20.43 10.84 -13.40
CA HIS A 307 21.74 11.28 -12.92
C HIS A 307 21.78 12.75 -12.43
N LEU A 308 20.68 13.49 -12.59
CA LEU A 308 20.61 14.85 -12.06
C LEU A 308 20.67 14.87 -10.53
N LEU A 309 20.23 13.80 -9.88
CA LEU A 309 20.39 13.63 -8.42
C LEU A 309 21.87 13.62 -8.01
N ASP A 310 22.75 12.97 -8.80
CA ASP A 310 24.20 12.95 -8.53
C ASP A 310 24.80 14.36 -8.57
N ARG A 311 24.29 15.22 -9.49
CA ARG A 311 24.73 16.60 -9.62
C ARG A 311 24.29 17.47 -8.45
N VAL A 312 23.02 17.34 -8.03
CA VAL A 312 22.51 18.04 -6.84
C VAL A 312 23.30 17.64 -5.60
N ALA A 313 23.52 16.33 -5.40
CA ALA A 313 24.36 15.84 -4.29
C ALA A 313 25.75 16.49 -4.30
N ALA A 314 26.42 16.53 -5.45
CA ALA A 314 27.76 17.12 -5.57
C ALA A 314 27.78 18.63 -5.31
N GLU A 315 26.74 19.39 -5.70
CA GLU A 315 26.60 20.83 -5.42
C GLU A 315 26.47 21.10 -3.92
N HIS A 316 25.87 20.20 -3.17
CA HIS A 316 25.69 20.32 -1.71
C HIS A 316 26.78 19.58 -0.90
N GLY A 317 27.71 18.91 -1.55
CA GLY A 317 28.81 18.17 -0.89
C GLY A 317 28.40 16.85 -0.24
N GLU A 318 27.33 16.21 -0.77
CA GLU A 318 26.75 14.95 -0.33
C GLU A 318 27.13 13.77 -1.24
#